data_3264b03073b7650e180df63a55b4ffa6
#
_entry.id   3264b03073b7650e180df63a55b4ffa6
#
_cell.length_a   1.000
_cell.length_b   1.000
_cell.length_c   1.000
_cell.angle_alpha   90.00
_cell.angle_beta   90.00
_cell.angle_gamma   90.00
#
_symmetry.space_group_name_H-M   'P 1'
#
loop_
_entity.id
_entity.type
_entity.pdbx_description
1 polymer ?
#
loop_
_entity_poly.entity_id
_entity_poly.type
_entity_poly.pdbx_seq_one_letter_code
_entity_poly.pdbx_strand_id
1 'polypeptide(L)'
;MTLGDEVYSRKKNRKKAIRTVFECIAVALIVFTLWELFFHTKVYVPYDRDKVSSSTDTGFVALSYFGVDRIGNTSTLIGEKQLKEHLSAMKDQGYVTITQEDIEDYYKNGKPLPKKALYLMFEDGRRDTAIFADNILENLNYKGVMMTYPEKFDHPDPKFLKPSELTDLTDSTFWELGTNGYRLEYINVYDRYHHFIGEVDPLTYAMMQPYLGRDYNHYLMDFIRDKDRVPAETMDHMKRRIAYDYERLRDLYTEDIGYVPQVHVLMHANTGRFGNTPSVSRENEKWIRKLF
;
A
#
# COMPACT_ATOMS: atom_id res chain seq x y z
N MET A 1 -39.81 -63.74 21.21
CA MET A 1 -38.94 -62.98 20.29
C MET A 1 -38.39 -63.96 19.29
N THR A 2 -38.75 -63.86 18.04
CA THR A 2 -38.36 -64.84 17.02
C THR A 2 -36.96 -64.55 16.50
N LEU A 3 -36.23 -65.57 16.00
CA LEU A 3 -34.91 -65.45 15.40
C LEU A 3 -34.91 -64.39 14.27
N GLY A 4 -36.03 -64.16 13.59
CA GLY A 4 -36.20 -63.14 12.58
C GLY A 4 -36.16 -61.72 13.10
N ASP A 5 -36.69 -61.46 14.28
CA ASP A 5 -36.73 -60.16 14.91
C ASP A 5 -35.32 -59.71 15.37
N GLU A 6 -34.49 -60.64 15.85
CA GLU A 6 -33.08 -60.34 16.21
C GLU A 6 -32.22 -60.03 15.00
N VAL A 7 -32.40 -60.78 13.88
CA VAL A 7 -31.63 -60.55 12.65
C VAL A 7 -32.02 -59.21 12.03
N TYR A 8 -33.31 -58.84 12.05
CA TYR A 8 -33.77 -57.55 11.56
C TYR A 8 -33.28 -56.41 12.41
N SER A 9 -33.30 -56.55 13.72
CA SER A 9 -32.77 -55.56 14.66
C SER A 9 -31.25 -55.34 14.47
N ARG A 10 -30.45 -56.40 14.31
CA ARG A 10 -29.02 -56.34 14.04
C ARG A 10 -28.72 -55.63 12.71
N LYS A 11 -29.45 -55.91 11.62
CA LYS A 11 -29.31 -55.23 10.34
C LYS A 11 -29.66 -53.74 10.42
N LYS A 12 -30.73 -53.38 11.16
CA LYS A 12 -31.12 -51.98 11.38
C LYS A 12 -30.10 -51.21 12.19
N ASN A 13 -29.55 -51.84 13.25
CA ASN A 13 -28.51 -51.24 14.06
C ASN A 13 -27.19 -51.05 13.28
N ARG A 14 -26.83 -52.06 12.43
CA ARG A 14 -25.65 -51.94 11.57
C ARG A 14 -25.80 -50.81 10.54
N LYS A 15 -26.99 -50.61 9.92
CA LYS A 15 -27.24 -49.46 9.03
C LYS A 15 -27.17 -48.14 9.77
N LYS A 16 -27.71 -48.05 10.99
CA LYS A 16 -27.58 -46.85 11.83
C LYS A 16 -26.12 -46.56 12.17
N ALA A 17 -25.37 -47.57 12.61
CA ALA A 17 -23.95 -47.41 12.95
C ALA A 17 -23.12 -46.93 11.73
N ILE A 18 -23.36 -47.51 10.55
CA ILE A 18 -22.70 -47.08 9.31
C ILE A 18 -23.04 -45.61 8.98
N ARG A 19 -24.32 -45.23 9.10
CA ARG A 19 -24.76 -43.86 8.87
C ARG A 19 -24.07 -42.88 9.87
N THR A 20 -24.05 -43.22 11.13
CA THR A 20 -23.38 -42.40 12.15
C THR A 20 -21.89 -42.25 11.89
N VAL A 21 -21.20 -43.31 11.43
CA VAL A 21 -19.79 -43.24 11.02
C VAL A 21 -19.60 -42.27 9.86
N PHE A 22 -20.46 -42.32 8.83
CA PHE A 22 -20.40 -41.37 7.73
C PHE A 22 -20.68 -39.93 8.17
N GLU A 23 -21.63 -39.70 9.07
CA GLU A 23 -21.93 -38.40 9.65
C GLU A 23 -20.75 -37.87 10.45
N CYS A 24 -20.09 -38.68 11.24
CA CYS A 24 -18.87 -38.31 11.98
C CYS A 24 -17.70 -37.98 11.03
N ILE A 25 -17.50 -38.75 9.96
CA ILE A 25 -16.46 -38.46 8.98
C ILE A 25 -16.74 -37.12 8.26
N ALA A 26 -17.99 -36.88 7.87
CA ALA A 26 -18.38 -35.62 7.23
C ALA A 26 -18.12 -34.40 8.16
N VAL A 27 -18.49 -34.50 9.45
CA VAL A 27 -18.20 -33.47 10.45
C VAL A 27 -16.71 -33.28 10.62
N ALA A 28 -15.94 -34.37 10.73
CA ALA A 28 -14.48 -34.29 10.85
C ALA A 28 -13.82 -33.62 9.64
N LEU A 29 -14.30 -33.92 8.44
CA LEU A 29 -13.83 -33.25 7.21
C LEU A 29 -14.18 -31.75 7.20
N ILE A 30 -15.39 -31.39 7.62
CA ILE A 30 -15.78 -29.98 7.73
C ILE A 30 -14.90 -29.28 8.77
N VAL A 31 -14.70 -29.86 9.93
CA VAL A 31 -13.82 -29.29 10.97
C VAL A 31 -12.38 -29.18 10.47
N PHE A 32 -11.88 -30.19 9.77
CA PHE A 32 -10.54 -30.15 9.18
C PHE A 32 -10.41 -29.06 8.11
N THR A 33 -11.39 -28.94 7.19
CA THR A 33 -11.36 -27.88 6.18
C THR A 33 -11.48 -26.49 6.79
N LEU A 34 -12.29 -26.32 7.83
CA LEU A 34 -12.35 -25.07 8.59
C LEU A 34 -11.02 -24.78 9.33
N TRP A 35 -10.41 -25.81 9.92
CA TRP A 35 -9.10 -25.69 10.54
C TRP A 35 -8.04 -25.21 9.54
N GLU A 36 -7.93 -25.86 8.36
CA GLU A 36 -7.04 -25.45 7.28
C GLU A 36 -7.30 -23.98 6.86
N LEU A 37 -8.59 -23.62 6.72
CA LEU A 37 -8.99 -22.27 6.29
C LEU A 37 -8.63 -21.18 7.31
N PHE A 38 -8.73 -21.48 8.60
CA PHE A 38 -8.52 -20.48 9.67
C PHE A 38 -7.11 -20.50 10.27
N PHE A 39 -6.37 -21.59 10.12
CA PHE A 39 -5.07 -21.74 10.80
C PHE A 39 -3.87 -21.90 9.85
N HIS A 40 -4.09 -22.09 8.53
CA HIS A 40 -3.03 -22.04 7.53
C HIS A 40 -2.94 -20.64 6.91
N THR A 41 -2.62 -19.65 7.72
CA THR A 41 -2.21 -18.34 7.19
C THR A 41 -0.82 -18.49 6.58
N LYS A 42 -0.71 -18.17 5.30
CA LYS A 42 0.60 -18.07 4.65
C LYS A 42 1.41 -16.97 5.33
N VAL A 43 2.70 -17.18 5.44
CA VAL A 43 3.64 -16.22 6.00
C VAL A 43 4.63 -15.83 4.92
N TYR A 44 4.90 -14.55 4.79
CA TYR A 44 5.93 -14.05 3.86
C TYR A 44 7.30 -14.60 4.26
N VAL A 45 8.00 -15.17 3.29
CA VAL A 45 9.37 -15.67 3.46
C VAL A 45 10.32 -14.70 2.75
N PRO A 46 11.11 -13.91 3.48
CA PRO A 46 12.07 -12.99 2.87
C PRO A 46 13.16 -13.75 2.11
N TYR A 47 13.87 -13.04 1.25
CA TYR A 47 15.06 -13.60 0.61
C TYR A 47 16.14 -13.92 1.64
N ASP A 48 17.00 -14.87 1.29
CA ASP A 48 18.11 -15.30 2.15
C ASP A 48 19.23 -14.24 2.11
N ARG A 49 19.31 -13.44 3.17
CA ARG A 49 20.30 -12.35 3.31
C ARG A 49 21.75 -12.86 3.28
N ASP A 50 22.01 -14.08 3.77
CA ASP A 50 23.35 -14.66 3.83
C ASP A 50 23.91 -15.07 2.45
N LYS A 51 23.01 -15.21 1.46
CA LYS A 51 23.37 -15.51 0.07
C LYS A 51 23.57 -14.27 -0.79
N VAL A 52 23.36 -13.09 -0.25
CA VAL A 52 23.55 -11.84 -0.99
C VAL A 52 25.00 -11.39 -0.91
N SER A 53 25.59 -11.10 -2.07
CA SER A 53 26.97 -10.61 -2.17
C SER A 53 26.98 -9.15 -2.62
N SER A 54 27.83 -8.34 -2.01
CA SER A 54 28.06 -6.95 -2.42
C SER A 54 28.54 -6.81 -3.87
N SER A 55 29.19 -7.84 -4.42
CA SER A 55 29.63 -7.86 -5.83
C SER A 55 28.48 -7.97 -6.84
N THR A 56 27.28 -8.36 -6.39
CA THR A 56 26.07 -8.50 -7.23
C THR A 56 25.03 -7.43 -6.96
N ASP A 57 25.31 -6.53 -6.04
CA ASP A 57 24.42 -5.44 -5.70
C ASP A 57 24.38 -4.42 -6.84
N THR A 58 23.18 -4.19 -7.36
CA THR A 58 22.88 -3.21 -8.42
C THR A 58 21.83 -2.18 -7.98
N GLY A 59 21.58 -2.08 -6.67
CA GLY A 59 20.47 -1.32 -6.11
C GLY A 59 19.14 -2.04 -6.26
N PHE A 60 18.04 -1.30 -6.28
CA PHE A 60 16.70 -1.88 -6.38
C PHE A 60 15.82 -1.12 -7.37
N VAL A 61 14.77 -1.78 -7.84
CA VAL A 61 13.70 -1.17 -8.62
C VAL A 61 12.58 -0.80 -7.67
N ALA A 62 12.17 0.47 -7.67
CA ALA A 62 10.95 0.92 -7.03
C ALA A 62 9.82 0.89 -8.07
N LEU A 63 8.80 0.08 -7.84
CA LEU A 63 7.63 -0.06 -8.70
C LEU A 63 6.40 0.35 -7.92
N SER A 64 5.62 1.26 -8.48
CA SER A 64 4.39 1.73 -7.88
C SER A 64 3.19 1.51 -8.81
N TYR A 65 2.07 1.09 -8.22
CA TYR A 65 0.75 1.06 -8.85
C TYR A 65 -0.17 2.04 -8.14
N PHE A 66 -0.86 2.89 -8.88
CA PHE A 66 -1.85 3.83 -8.32
C PHE A 66 -3.00 3.14 -7.58
N GLY A 67 -3.31 1.92 -7.99
CA GLY A 67 -4.28 1.08 -7.33
C GLY A 67 -4.72 -0.07 -8.22
N VAL A 68 -5.42 -1.00 -7.59
CA VAL A 68 -5.91 -2.22 -8.24
C VAL A 68 -7.41 -2.27 -8.10
N ASP A 69 -8.10 -2.57 -9.18
CA ASP A 69 -9.52 -2.93 -9.15
C ASP A 69 -9.75 -4.29 -9.83
N ARG A 70 -10.99 -4.71 -9.88
CA ARG A 70 -11.32 -6.00 -10.49
C ARG A 70 -10.96 -6.07 -11.98
N ILE A 71 -11.14 -4.99 -12.73
CA ILE A 71 -11.20 -5.02 -14.20
C ILE A 71 -10.15 -4.11 -14.84
N GLY A 72 -9.72 -3.04 -14.18
CA GLY A 72 -8.83 -2.01 -14.75
C GLY A 72 -9.59 -1.03 -15.65
N ASN A 73 -10.73 -0.54 -15.20
CA ASN A 73 -11.63 0.30 -16.02
C ASN A 73 -11.21 1.77 -16.14
N THR A 74 -10.21 2.19 -15.37
CA THR A 74 -9.74 3.57 -15.38
C THR A 74 -8.33 3.67 -15.95
N SER A 75 -7.94 4.84 -16.41
CA SER A 75 -6.58 5.09 -16.93
C SER A 75 -5.49 4.99 -15.85
N THR A 76 -5.88 4.94 -14.57
CA THR A 76 -4.96 4.95 -13.41
C THR A 76 -4.95 3.63 -12.64
N LEU A 77 -6.04 2.84 -12.70
CA LEU A 77 -6.12 1.57 -11.97
C LEU A 77 -5.79 0.39 -12.88
N ILE A 78 -4.98 -0.53 -12.35
CA ILE A 78 -4.71 -1.80 -13.03
C ILE A 78 -5.72 -2.86 -12.59
N GLY A 79 -6.14 -3.72 -13.53
CA GLY A 79 -7.01 -4.85 -13.20
C GLY A 79 -6.26 -5.97 -12.47
N GLU A 80 -6.94 -6.68 -11.58
CA GLU A 80 -6.42 -7.83 -10.84
C GLU A 80 -5.65 -8.82 -11.73
N LYS A 81 -6.25 -9.21 -12.86
CA LYS A 81 -5.62 -10.14 -13.81
C LYS A 81 -4.31 -9.60 -14.36
N GLN A 82 -4.28 -8.34 -14.76
CA GLN A 82 -3.11 -7.70 -15.34
C GLN A 82 -2.01 -7.52 -14.26
N LEU A 83 -2.37 -7.17 -13.03
CA LEU A 83 -1.42 -7.13 -11.92
C LEU A 83 -0.75 -8.49 -11.72
N LYS A 84 -1.57 -9.57 -11.68
CA LYS A 84 -1.06 -10.93 -11.55
C LYS A 84 -0.08 -11.30 -12.68
N GLU A 85 -0.41 -10.97 -13.93
CA GLU A 85 0.46 -11.20 -15.08
C GLU A 85 1.79 -10.44 -14.95
N HIS A 86 1.74 -9.16 -14.57
CA HIS A 86 2.94 -8.33 -14.36
C HIS A 86 3.84 -8.90 -13.27
N LEU A 87 3.28 -9.15 -12.08
CA LEU A 87 4.06 -9.63 -10.95
C LEU A 87 4.57 -11.06 -11.15
N SER A 88 3.81 -11.94 -11.84
CA SER A 88 4.28 -13.27 -12.23
C SER A 88 5.46 -13.19 -13.18
N ALA A 89 5.40 -12.33 -14.20
CA ALA A 89 6.52 -12.13 -15.12
C ALA A 89 7.78 -11.60 -14.43
N MET A 90 7.63 -10.75 -13.42
CA MET A 90 8.76 -10.30 -12.60
C MET A 90 9.32 -11.44 -11.74
N LYS A 91 8.46 -12.28 -11.16
CA LYS A 91 8.85 -13.46 -10.39
C LYS A 91 9.65 -14.45 -11.25
N ASP A 92 9.16 -14.73 -12.46
CA ASP A 92 9.82 -15.61 -13.42
C ASP A 92 11.19 -15.08 -13.86
N GLN A 93 11.35 -13.75 -13.89
CA GLN A 93 12.64 -13.12 -14.12
C GLN A 93 13.55 -13.13 -12.88
N GLY A 94 13.08 -13.61 -11.73
CA GLY A 94 13.83 -13.73 -10.49
C GLY A 94 13.87 -12.46 -9.64
N TYR A 95 12.94 -11.53 -9.82
CA TYR A 95 12.78 -10.43 -8.88
C TYR A 95 12.26 -10.92 -7.53
N VAL A 96 12.79 -10.35 -6.46
CA VAL A 96 12.37 -10.61 -5.07
C VAL A 96 12.06 -9.29 -4.39
N THR A 97 10.98 -9.26 -3.60
CA THR A 97 10.62 -8.05 -2.87
C THR A 97 11.55 -7.81 -1.68
N ILE A 98 11.79 -6.54 -1.42
CA ILE A 98 12.55 -6.03 -0.28
C ILE A 98 11.63 -5.20 0.63
N THR A 99 12.02 -5.06 1.88
CA THR A 99 11.29 -4.34 2.92
C THR A 99 11.80 -2.91 3.11
N GLN A 100 11.09 -2.11 3.89
CA GLN A 100 11.57 -0.79 4.33
C GLN A 100 12.87 -0.92 5.14
N GLU A 101 12.97 -1.93 6.01
CA GLU A 101 14.19 -2.25 6.77
C GLU A 101 15.37 -2.54 5.83
N ASP A 102 15.15 -3.29 4.75
CA ASP A 102 16.21 -3.57 3.77
C ASP A 102 16.73 -2.29 3.09
N ILE A 103 15.84 -1.33 2.78
CA ILE A 103 16.20 -0.04 2.20
C ILE A 103 17.00 0.80 3.22
N GLU A 104 16.55 0.84 4.47
CA GLU A 104 17.25 1.53 5.55
C GLU A 104 18.66 0.94 5.76
N ASP A 105 18.76 -0.36 5.86
CA ASP A 105 20.02 -1.09 6.01
C ASP A 105 20.97 -0.86 4.82
N TYR A 106 20.44 -0.81 3.61
CA TYR A 106 21.22 -0.52 2.41
C TYR A 106 21.88 0.87 2.47
N TYR A 107 21.10 1.91 2.79
CA TYR A 107 21.61 3.27 2.80
C TYR A 107 22.39 3.65 4.07
N LYS A 108 21.96 3.17 5.25
CA LYS A 108 22.58 3.53 6.52
C LYS A 108 23.75 2.62 6.89
N ASN A 109 23.63 1.32 6.59
CA ASN A 109 24.56 0.30 7.06
C ASN A 109 25.38 -0.34 5.92
N GLY A 110 25.14 0.03 4.67
CA GLY A 110 25.84 -0.52 3.50
C GLY A 110 25.59 -2.00 3.26
N LYS A 111 24.45 -2.55 3.77
CA LYS A 111 24.10 -3.96 3.53
C LYS A 111 23.68 -4.15 2.07
N PRO A 112 24.22 -5.18 1.38
CA PRO A 112 23.91 -5.38 -0.02
C PRO A 112 22.48 -5.91 -0.22
N LEU A 113 21.86 -5.53 -1.34
CA LEU A 113 20.57 -6.02 -1.78
C LEU A 113 20.69 -7.17 -2.79
N PRO A 114 19.68 -8.04 -2.93
CA PRO A 114 19.69 -9.08 -3.96
C PRO A 114 19.73 -8.45 -5.36
N LYS A 115 20.36 -9.15 -6.30
CA LYS A 115 20.61 -8.64 -7.68
C LYS A 115 19.37 -8.08 -8.38
N LYS A 116 18.18 -8.59 -8.06
CA LYS A 116 16.89 -8.15 -8.61
C LYS A 116 15.95 -7.78 -7.49
N ALA A 117 16.39 -6.83 -6.66
CA ALA A 117 15.59 -6.28 -5.58
C ALA A 117 14.44 -5.43 -6.13
N LEU A 118 13.24 -5.65 -5.61
CA LEU A 118 12.02 -4.95 -5.97
C LEU A 118 11.38 -4.35 -4.73
N TYR A 119 11.23 -3.04 -4.69
CA TYR A 119 10.38 -2.36 -3.72
C TYR A 119 9.03 -2.09 -4.35
N LEU A 120 8.01 -2.84 -3.93
CA LEU A 120 6.69 -2.86 -4.55
C LEU A 120 5.71 -2.01 -3.74
N MET A 121 5.18 -0.96 -4.34
CA MET A 121 4.28 0.00 -3.69
C MET A 121 2.91 0.02 -4.36
N PHE A 122 1.89 0.31 -3.54
CA PHE A 122 0.52 0.57 -3.96
C PHE A 122 0.09 1.89 -3.32
N GLU A 123 -0.33 2.83 -4.14
CA GLU A 123 -0.61 4.20 -3.73
C GLU A 123 -2.01 4.36 -3.09
N ASP A 124 -2.18 5.48 -2.40
CA ASP A 124 -3.45 6.03 -1.91
C ASP A 124 -4.14 5.26 -0.78
N GLY A 125 -3.65 4.13 -0.30
CA GLY A 125 -4.34 3.37 0.76
C GLY A 125 -5.73 2.85 0.36
N ARG A 126 -5.91 2.47 -0.89
CA ARG A 126 -7.22 2.07 -1.44
C ARG A 126 -7.66 0.70 -0.94
N ARG A 127 -8.93 0.62 -0.52
CA ARG A 127 -9.56 -0.64 -0.10
C ARG A 127 -9.56 -1.70 -1.20
N ASP A 128 -9.91 -1.32 -2.43
CA ASP A 128 -9.94 -2.24 -3.57
C ASP A 128 -8.56 -2.85 -3.82
N THR A 129 -7.50 -2.05 -3.68
CA THR A 129 -6.12 -2.53 -3.82
C THR A 129 -5.81 -3.63 -2.81
N ALA A 130 -6.16 -3.45 -1.53
CA ALA A 130 -5.96 -4.48 -0.52
C ALA A 130 -6.71 -5.77 -0.89
N ILE A 131 -7.99 -5.67 -1.30
CA ILE A 131 -8.83 -6.83 -1.64
C ILE A 131 -8.27 -7.61 -2.84
N PHE A 132 -7.85 -6.93 -3.90
CA PHE A 132 -7.49 -7.59 -5.17
C PHE A 132 -6.00 -7.93 -5.27
N ALA A 133 -5.12 -7.25 -4.54
CA ALA A 133 -3.69 -7.56 -4.57
C ALA A 133 -3.26 -8.61 -3.55
N ASP A 134 -3.94 -8.75 -2.43
CA ASP A 134 -3.54 -9.59 -1.30
C ASP A 134 -3.24 -11.03 -1.70
N ASN A 135 -4.20 -11.73 -2.28
CA ASN A 135 -4.02 -13.10 -2.76
C ASN A 135 -2.90 -13.25 -3.81
N ILE A 136 -2.64 -12.22 -4.60
CA ILE A 136 -1.56 -12.23 -5.60
C ILE A 136 -0.21 -12.18 -4.90
N LEU A 137 -0.07 -11.29 -3.92
CA LEU A 137 1.15 -11.18 -3.12
C LEU A 137 1.45 -12.47 -2.36
N GLU A 138 0.46 -13.03 -1.68
CA GLU A 138 0.59 -14.32 -1.00
C GLU A 138 1.04 -15.44 -1.92
N ASN A 139 0.41 -15.59 -3.09
CA ASN A 139 0.71 -16.68 -4.02
C ASN A 139 2.10 -16.56 -4.67
N LEU A 140 2.59 -15.33 -4.85
CA LEU A 140 3.90 -15.05 -5.40
C LEU A 140 4.98 -14.94 -4.32
N ASN A 141 4.63 -14.99 -3.03
CA ASN A 141 5.51 -14.65 -1.93
C ASN A 141 6.20 -13.30 -2.18
N TYR A 142 5.38 -12.27 -2.42
CA TYR A 142 5.81 -10.90 -2.60
C TYR A 142 5.29 -10.06 -1.44
N LYS A 143 6.10 -9.11 -0.96
CA LYS A 143 5.71 -8.11 0.01
C LYS A 143 5.37 -6.81 -0.71
N GLY A 144 4.20 -6.26 -0.42
CA GLY A 144 3.76 -4.97 -0.90
C GLY A 144 3.81 -3.91 0.20
N VAL A 145 3.90 -2.66 -0.20
CA VAL A 145 3.82 -1.50 0.70
C VAL A 145 2.57 -0.71 0.33
N MET A 146 1.65 -0.58 1.27
CA MET A 146 0.48 0.27 1.12
C MET A 146 0.87 1.70 1.50
N MET A 147 0.97 2.55 0.50
CA MET A 147 1.24 3.99 0.68
C MET A 147 -0.07 4.69 1.04
N THR A 148 -0.08 5.50 2.09
CA THR A 148 -1.30 6.12 2.58
C THR A 148 -1.15 7.62 2.79
N TYR A 149 -2.30 8.31 2.86
CA TYR A 149 -2.43 9.71 3.27
C TYR A 149 -3.24 9.76 4.57
N PRO A 150 -2.63 10.05 5.73
CA PRO A 150 -3.34 10.05 7.01
C PRO A 150 -4.42 11.14 7.13
N GLU A 151 -4.51 12.09 6.24
CA GLU A 151 -5.68 12.98 6.14
C GLU A 151 -6.99 12.18 5.99
N LYS A 152 -6.93 10.99 5.36
CA LYS A 152 -8.08 10.09 5.24
C LYS A 152 -8.48 9.40 6.56
N PHE A 153 -7.63 9.44 7.58
CA PHE A 153 -7.98 8.93 8.92
C PHE A 153 -8.97 9.87 9.62
N ASP A 154 -8.75 11.19 9.53
CA ASP A 154 -9.66 12.21 10.05
C ASP A 154 -10.93 12.36 9.20
N HIS A 155 -10.84 12.11 7.90
CA HIS A 155 -11.92 12.28 6.93
C HIS A 155 -12.22 10.96 6.20
N PRO A 156 -12.89 9.99 6.86
CA PRO A 156 -13.11 8.66 6.32
C PRO A 156 -13.90 8.68 5.00
N ASP A 157 -13.34 8.06 3.97
CA ASP A 157 -14.01 7.78 2.70
C ASP A 157 -14.04 6.26 2.50
N PRO A 158 -15.18 5.64 2.15
CA PRO A 158 -15.29 4.19 1.96
C PRO A 158 -14.32 3.59 0.93
N LYS A 159 -13.75 4.41 0.05
CA LYS A 159 -12.75 3.99 -0.94
C LYS A 159 -11.40 3.67 -0.34
N PHE A 160 -11.09 4.25 0.82
CA PHE A 160 -9.80 4.12 1.48
C PHE A 160 -9.90 3.24 2.73
N LEU A 161 -8.79 2.64 3.10
CA LEU A 161 -8.66 1.84 4.31
C LEU A 161 -8.66 2.76 5.54
N LYS A 162 -9.39 2.34 6.57
CA LYS A 162 -9.36 2.99 7.88
C LYS A 162 -8.12 2.54 8.67
N PRO A 163 -7.72 3.27 9.72
CA PRO A 163 -6.59 2.88 10.55
C PRO A 163 -6.64 1.43 11.07
N SER A 164 -7.80 0.98 11.57
CA SER A 164 -7.97 -0.41 12.02
C SER A 164 -7.77 -1.43 10.90
N GLU A 165 -8.23 -1.14 9.70
CA GLU A 165 -8.08 -2.01 8.53
C GLU A 165 -6.63 -2.02 8.01
N LEU A 166 -5.91 -0.91 8.18
CA LEU A 166 -4.47 -0.84 7.88
C LEU A 166 -3.66 -1.68 8.87
N THR A 167 -4.05 -1.67 10.15
CA THR A 167 -3.44 -2.52 11.18
C THR A 167 -3.71 -4.00 10.85
N ASP A 168 -4.95 -4.37 10.56
CA ASP A 168 -5.32 -5.73 10.15
C ASP A 168 -4.53 -6.16 8.89
N LEU A 169 -4.33 -5.24 7.93
CA LEU A 169 -3.57 -5.51 6.71
C LEU A 169 -2.11 -5.83 7.02
N THR A 170 -1.49 -5.16 7.98
CA THR A 170 -0.10 -5.41 8.38
C THR A 170 0.09 -6.65 9.25
N ASP A 171 -0.97 -7.15 9.88
CA ASP A 171 -0.97 -8.47 10.54
C ASP A 171 -0.76 -9.60 9.52
N SER A 172 -1.18 -9.39 8.27
CA SER A 172 -0.71 -10.17 7.14
C SER A 172 0.76 -9.83 6.87
N THR A 173 1.64 -10.77 7.02
CA THR A 173 3.09 -10.56 6.84
C THR A 173 3.49 -10.12 5.42
N PHE A 174 2.54 -10.06 4.48
CA PHE A 174 2.74 -9.66 3.08
C PHE A 174 2.64 -8.16 2.84
N TRP A 175 2.26 -7.37 3.86
CA TRP A 175 2.11 -5.94 3.72
C TRP A 175 2.96 -5.16 4.72
N GLU A 176 3.39 -3.99 4.29
CA GLU A 176 3.94 -2.91 5.12
C GLU A 176 3.17 -1.62 4.83
N LEU A 177 3.24 -0.64 5.74
CA LEU A 177 2.71 0.70 5.49
C LEU A 177 3.84 1.64 5.09
N GLY A 178 3.59 2.44 4.07
CA GLY A 178 4.38 3.60 3.70
C GLY A 178 3.52 4.85 3.72
N THR A 179 4.08 5.99 3.41
CA THR A 179 3.33 7.24 3.34
C THR A 179 3.68 8.08 2.12
N ASN A 180 2.66 8.70 1.52
CA ASN A 180 2.79 9.71 0.47
C ASN A 180 2.75 11.16 1.02
N GLY A 181 2.76 11.32 2.34
CA GLY A 181 2.59 12.60 3.02
C GLY A 181 1.26 12.67 3.74
N TYR A 182 0.97 13.81 4.37
CA TYR A 182 -0.29 14.00 5.11
C TYR A 182 -1.50 13.95 4.17
N ARG A 183 -1.42 14.68 3.06
CA ARG A 183 -2.51 14.83 2.09
C ARG A 183 -1.98 15.04 0.68
N LEU A 184 -2.83 14.71 -0.29
CA LEU A 184 -2.59 15.07 -1.69
C LEU A 184 -3.45 16.30 -2.03
N GLU A 185 -2.80 17.41 -2.34
CA GLU A 185 -3.44 18.66 -2.69
C GLU A 185 -2.60 19.40 -3.72
N TYR A 186 -3.23 20.06 -4.67
CA TYR A 186 -2.55 20.79 -5.74
C TYR A 186 -2.74 22.28 -5.57
N ILE A 187 -1.66 23.03 -5.77
CA ILE A 187 -1.62 24.48 -5.69
C ILE A 187 -1.16 25.08 -7.01
N ASN A 188 -1.41 26.36 -7.19
CA ASN A 188 -1.00 27.14 -8.37
C ASN A 188 -1.58 26.57 -9.67
N VAL A 189 -2.81 26.06 -9.58
CA VAL A 189 -3.48 25.41 -10.70
C VAL A 189 -4.06 26.44 -11.64
N TYR A 190 -3.86 26.23 -12.93
CA TYR A 190 -4.45 27.00 -14.03
C TYR A 190 -5.20 26.07 -14.97
N ASP A 191 -6.23 26.58 -15.64
CA ASP A 191 -6.84 25.85 -16.72
C ASP A 191 -5.95 25.90 -18.00
N ARG A 192 -6.34 25.14 -19.02
CA ARG A 192 -5.61 25.11 -20.32
C ARG A 192 -5.63 26.44 -21.08
N TYR A 193 -6.44 27.39 -20.64
CA TYR A 193 -6.53 28.76 -21.17
C TYR A 193 -5.80 29.78 -20.31
N HIS A 194 -5.04 29.29 -19.31
CA HIS A 194 -4.30 30.09 -18.33
C HIS A 194 -5.14 30.91 -17.37
N HIS A 195 -6.43 30.56 -17.16
CA HIS A 195 -7.17 31.13 -16.04
C HIS A 195 -6.76 30.49 -14.72
N PHE A 196 -6.56 31.33 -13.72
CA PHE A 196 -6.14 30.88 -12.40
C PHE A 196 -7.32 30.22 -11.68
N ILE A 197 -7.07 28.99 -11.18
CA ILE A 197 -8.02 28.22 -10.37
C ILE A 197 -7.58 28.27 -8.92
N GLY A 198 -6.27 28.19 -8.65
CA GLY A 198 -5.70 28.26 -7.31
C GLY A 198 -5.39 26.88 -6.73
N GLU A 199 -6.07 26.54 -5.64
CA GLU A 199 -5.88 25.29 -4.90
C GLU A 199 -7.02 24.32 -5.23
N VAL A 200 -6.69 23.06 -5.46
CA VAL A 200 -7.66 22.00 -5.78
C VAL A 200 -7.32 20.72 -5.03
N ASP A 201 -8.35 20.07 -4.50
CA ASP A 201 -8.26 18.74 -3.91
C ASP A 201 -8.12 17.66 -5.01
N PRO A 202 -7.72 16.42 -4.65
CA PRO A 202 -7.49 15.35 -5.60
C PRO A 202 -8.72 14.97 -6.44
N LEU A 203 -9.92 15.03 -5.89
CA LEU A 203 -11.15 14.69 -6.58
C LEU A 203 -11.47 15.75 -7.64
N THR A 204 -11.42 17.01 -7.26
CA THR A 204 -11.59 18.16 -8.16
C THR A 204 -10.53 18.11 -9.25
N TYR A 205 -9.27 17.85 -8.89
CA TYR A 205 -8.19 17.70 -9.86
C TYR A 205 -8.50 16.59 -10.87
N ALA A 206 -8.88 15.40 -10.42
CA ALA A 206 -9.19 14.26 -11.29
C ALA A 206 -10.35 14.57 -12.26
N MET A 207 -11.39 15.26 -11.78
CA MET A 207 -12.54 15.67 -12.62
C MET A 207 -12.17 16.74 -13.65
N MET A 208 -11.28 17.65 -13.29
CA MET A 208 -10.89 18.78 -14.14
C MET A 208 -9.66 18.49 -15.01
N GLN A 209 -8.95 17.40 -14.76
CA GLN A 209 -7.67 17.07 -15.40
C GLN A 209 -7.62 17.31 -16.92
N PRO A 210 -8.64 16.94 -17.73
CA PRO A 210 -8.64 17.22 -19.17
C PRO A 210 -8.68 18.70 -19.53
N TYR A 211 -9.06 19.56 -18.59
CA TYR A 211 -9.22 21.01 -18.80
C TYR A 211 -8.11 21.81 -18.12
N LEU A 212 -7.25 21.17 -17.34
CA LEU A 212 -6.15 21.83 -16.63
C LEU A 212 -4.96 22.10 -17.55
N GLY A 213 -4.24 23.16 -17.22
CA GLY A 213 -2.89 23.39 -17.73
C GLY A 213 -1.91 22.39 -17.12
N ARG A 214 -0.66 22.44 -17.57
CA ARG A 214 0.42 21.59 -17.01
C ARG A 214 1.16 22.25 -15.85
N ASP A 215 0.86 23.50 -15.55
CA ASP A 215 1.52 24.32 -14.53
C ASP A 215 0.75 24.21 -13.22
N TYR A 216 1.03 23.17 -12.46
CA TYR A 216 0.54 23.00 -11.10
C TYR A 216 1.61 22.35 -10.23
N ASN A 217 1.47 22.47 -8.92
CA ASN A 217 2.41 21.92 -7.96
C ASN A 217 1.68 21.14 -6.88
N HIS A 218 2.34 20.13 -6.33
CA HIS A 218 1.92 19.55 -5.06
C HIS A 218 2.07 20.60 -3.94
N TYR A 219 1.18 20.57 -2.96
CA TYR A 219 1.09 21.49 -1.83
C TYR A 219 2.43 21.75 -1.10
N LEU A 220 3.30 20.75 -1.02
CA LEU A 220 4.61 20.87 -0.38
C LEU A 220 5.73 21.37 -1.32
N MET A 221 5.47 21.55 -2.61
CA MET A 221 6.52 21.72 -3.62
C MET A 221 6.81 23.16 -4.00
N ASP A 222 5.94 24.12 -3.68
CA ASP A 222 6.10 25.52 -4.03
C ASP A 222 5.51 26.46 -2.98
N PHE A 223 5.72 27.75 -3.15
CA PHE A 223 4.88 28.77 -2.53
C PHE A 223 3.48 28.74 -3.12
N ILE A 224 2.47 29.02 -2.30
CA ILE A 224 1.16 29.38 -2.80
C ILE A 224 1.28 30.71 -3.51
N ARG A 225 0.80 30.79 -4.75
CA ARG A 225 0.90 31.96 -5.62
C ARG A 225 -0.47 32.50 -5.95
N ASP A 226 -0.52 33.78 -6.28
CA ASP A 226 -1.70 34.41 -6.83
C ASP A 226 -1.83 34.18 -8.36
N LYS A 227 -2.87 34.78 -8.95
CA LYS A 227 -3.14 34.72 -10.40
C LYS A 227 -2.01 35.28 -11.28
N ASP A 228 -1.18 36.16 -10.74
CA ASP A 228 -0.05 36.79 -11.41
C ASP A 228 1.25 36.03 -11.16
N ARG A 229 1.18 34.82 -10.55
CA ARG A 229 2.27 33.92 -10.19
C ARG A 229 3.21 34.50 -9.13
N VAL A 230 2.79 35.53 -8.42
CA VAL A 230 3.54 36.13 -7.31
C VAL A 230 3.24 35.32 -6.04
N PRO A 231 4.24 35.03 -5.17
CA PRO A 231 3.96 34.37 -3.90
C PRO A 231 2.94 35.14 -3.05
N ALA A 232 1.83 34.47 -2.72
CA ALA A 232 0.76 34.99 -1.89
C ALA A 232 1.02 34.74 -0.38
N GLU A 233 2.08 33.98 -0.07
CA GLU A 233 2.52 33.72 1.30
C GLU A 233 3.96 34.20 1.53
N THR A 234 4.29 34.51 2.77
CA THR A 234 5.65 34.84 3.17
C THR A 234 6.50 33.55 3.33
N MET A 235 7.82 33.71 3.35
CA MET A 235 8.76 32.60 3.64
C MET A 235 8.40 31.86 4.93
N ASP A 236 8.06 32.59 5.97
CA ASP A 236 7.73 31.98 7.27
C ASP A 236 6.35 31.31 7.26
N HIS A 237 5.40 31.79 6.44
CA HIS A 237 4.13 31.12 6.22
C HIS A 237 4.32 29.80 5.50
N MET A 238 5.07 29.80 4.41
CA MET A 238 5.42 28.57 3.66
C MET A 238 6.08 27.54 4.57
N LYS A 239 7.06 27.93 5.37
CA LYS A 239 7.73 27.02 6.31
C LYS A 239 6.78 26.45 7.35
N ARG A 240 5.90 27.28 7.93
CA ARG A 240 4.88 26.79 8.90
C ARG A 240 3.88 25.83 8.24
N ARG A 241 3.47 26.11 7.02
CA ARG A 241 2.56 25.25 6.25
C ARG A 241 3.17 23.87 6.00
N ILE A 242 4.42 23.82 5.54
CA ILE A 242 5.16 22.59 5.34
C ILE A 242 5.38 21.87 6.68
N ALA A 243 5.79 22.59 7.73
CA ALA A 243 5.98 22.02 9.06
C ALA A 243 4.70 21.36 9.59
N TYR A 244 3.56 22.06 9.50
CA TYR A 244 2.26 21.57 9.94
C TYR A 244 1.89 20.25 9.24
N ASP A 245 2.12 20.15 7.95
CA ASP A 245 1.80 18.97 7.16
C ASP A 245 2.58 17.73 7.67
N TYR A 246 3.89 17.87 7.90
CA TYR A 246 4.70 16.80 8.47
C TYR A 246 4.40 16.48 9.94
N GLU A 247 4.09 17.49 10.76
CA GLU A 247 3.71 17.30 12.16
C GLU A 247 2.37 16.57 12.25
N ARG A 248 1.38 16.97 11.45
CA ARG A 248 0.08 16.31 11.42
C ARG A 248 0.16 14.87 10.94
N LEU A 249 0.98 14.61 9.91
CA LEU A 249 1.29 13.26 9.46
C LEU A 249 1.81 12.40 10.61
N ARG A 250 2.84 12.86 11.31
CA ARG A 250 3.44 12.15 12.45
C ARG A 250 2.40 11.86 13.54
N ASP A 251 1.63 12.87 13.90
CA ASP A 251 0.67 12.78 15.01
C ASP A 251 -0.41 11.75 14.70
N LEU A 252 -1.02 11.79 13.52
CA LEU A 252 -2.04 10.84 13.11
C LEU A 252 -1.53 9.40 13.01
N TYR A 253 -0.36 9.18 12.41
CA TYR A 253 0.19 7.82 12.39
C TYR A 253 0.51 7.32 13.80
N THR A 254 1.00 8.18 14.69
CA THR A 254 1.29 7.80 16.07
C THR A 254 0.02 7.50 16.85
N GLU A 255 -1.03 8.32 16.69
CA GLU A 255 -2.30 8.19 17.38
C GLU A 255 -3.11 6.98 16.88
N ASP A 256 -3.21 6.80 15.57
CA ASP A 256 -4.15 5.86 14.95
C ASP A 256 -3.53 4.50 14.59
N ILE A 257 -2.22 4.47 14.31
CA ILE A 257 -1.48 3.26 13.88
C ILE A 257 -0.46 2.81 14.95
N GLY A 258 0.01 3.74 15.78
CA GLY A 258 1.03 3.47 16.81
C GLY A 258 2.48 3.69 16.37
N TYR A 259 2.74 3.91 15.09
CA TYR A 259 4.08 4.22 14.57
C TYR A 259 4.00 5.01 13.26
N VAL A 260 5.09 5.72 12.93
CA VAL A 260 5.24 6.39 11.62
C VAL A 260 5.95 5.44 10.66
N PRO A 261 5.43 5.22 9.42
CA PRO A 261 6.12 4.43 8.40
C PRO A 261 7.53 4.97 8.12
N GLN A 262 8.48 4.10 7.85
CA GLN A 262 9.89 4.48 7.63
C GLN A 262 10.17 5.05 6.24
N VAL A 263 9.31 4.77 5.27
CA VAL A 263 9.47 5.24 3.89
C VAL A 263 8.38 6.25 3.54
N HIS A 264 8.84 7.43 3.13
CA HIS A 264 8.04 8.49 2.59
C HIS A 264 8.33 8.66 1.10
N VAL A 265 7.30 8.60 0.27
CA VAL A 265 7.39 8.90 -1.17
C VAL A 265 6.69 10.21 -1.44
N LEU A 266 7.48 11.24 -1.75
CA LEU A 266 6.96 12.56 -2.05
C LEU A 266 6.36 12.58 -3.47
N MET A 267 5.05 12.80 -3.54
CA MET A 267 4.31 12.80 -4.80
C MET A 267 4.71 13.99 -5.68
N HIS A 268 4.77 13.75 -6.99
CA HIS A 268 5.15 14.75 -8.00
C HIS A 268 6.52 15.39 -7.79
N ALA A 269 7.35 14.84 -6.92
CA ALA A 269 8.73 15.30 -6.74
C ALA A 269 9.58 14.87 -7.94
N ASN A 270 10.33 15.82 -8.49
CA ASN A 270 11.31 15.51 -9.51
C ASN A 270 12.60 15.00 -8.85
N THR A 271 13.28 14.07 -9.51
CA THR A 271 14.55 13.52 -9.04
C THR A 271 15.57 14.62 -8.74
N GLY A 272 16.02 14.68 -7.48
CA GLY A 272 17.04 15.60 -7.01
C GLY A 272 16.57 16.99 -6.55
N ARG A 273 15.26 17.27 -6.58
CA ARG A 273 14.69 18.49 -6.02
C ARG A 273 13.36 18.21 -5.36
N PHE A 274 13.26 18.51 -4.05
CA PHE A 274 12.01 18.33 -3.29
C PHE A 274 11.03 19.48 -3.45
N GLY A 275 11.39 20.55 -4.11
CA GLY A 275 10.58 21.74 -4.30
C GLY A 275 11.07 22.60 -5.44
N ASN A 276 10.21 23.50 -5.90
CA ASN A 276 10.48 24.38 -7.03
C ASN A 276 11.47 25.50 -6.70
N THR A 277 11.68 25.77 -5.40
CA THR A 277 12.68 26.72 -4.93
C THR A 277 13.61 26.10 -3.90
N PRO A 278 14.87 26.60 -3.77
CA PRO A 278 15.82 26.08 -2.78
C PRO A 278 15.31 26.17 -1.32
N SER A 279 14.47 27.15 -1.00
CA SER A 279 13.90 27.31 0.34
C SER A 279 12.85 26.26 0.66
N VAL A 280 11.99 25.96 -0.29
CA VAL A 280 10.98 24.89 -0.19
C VAL A 280 11.67 23.54 -0.09
N SER A 281 12.67 23.27 -0.94
CA SER A 281 13.46 22.03 -0.90
C SER A 281 14.11 21.81 0.45
N ARG A 282 14.78 22.82 1.00
CA ARG A 282 15.44 22.73 2.31
C ARG A 282 14.48 22.47 3.47
N GLU A 283 13.27 23.06 3.43
CA GLU A 283 12.30 22.85 4.50
C GLU A 283 11.72 21.42 4.45
N ASN A 284 11.40 20.91 3.26
CA ASN A 284 10.99 19.51 3.11
C ASN A 284 12.12 18.55 3.55
N GLU A 285 13.34 18.75 3.08
CA GLU A 285 14.48 17.92 3.44
C GLU A 285 14.70 17.88 4.96
N LYS A 286 14.61 19.01 5.63
CA LYS A 286 14.71 19.09 7.10
C LYS A 286 13.69 18.20 7.80
N TRP A 287 12.43 18.20 7.34
CA TRP A 287 11.36 17.43 7.95
C TRP A 287 11.46 15.95 7.60
N ILE A 288 11.78 15.61 6.34
CA ILE A 288 12.02 14.22 5.92
C ILE A 288 13.13 13.61 6.77
N ARG A 289 14.29 14.26 6.89
CA ARG A 289 15.40 13.76 7.72
C ARG A 289 15.09 13.67 9.22
N LYS A 290 14.06 14.36 9.70
CA LYS A 290 13.65 14.32 11.11
C LYS A 290 12.71 13.17 11.41
N LEU A 291 11.90 12.72 10.43
CA LEU A 291 10.81 11.77 10.62
C LEU A 291 11.10 10.39 10.03
N PHE A 292 11.94 10.34 8.98
CA PHE A 292 12.26 9.15 8.20
C PHE A 292 13.81 8.91 8.09
#